data_ccf326f31e36c446ce486c7db4f3fe7b
#
_entry.id   ccf326f31e36c446ce486c7db4f3fe7b
#
_cell.length_a   1.000
_cell.length_b   1.000
_cell.length_c   1.000
_cell.angle_alpha   90.00
_cell.angle_beta   90.00
_cell.angle_gamma   90.00
#
_symmetry.space_group_name_H-M   'P 1'
#
loop_
_entity.id
_entity.type
_entity.pdbx_description
1 polymer ?
#
loop_
_entity_poly.entity_id
_entity_poly.type
_entity_poly.pdbx_seq_one_letter_code
_entity_poly.pdbx_strand_id
1 'polypeptide(L)'
;MYEKIDKVNIELTDKCNSRCPQCHRTDAENNCRPHKWIQNIEWTFEDFKKAFPDPHCYPDFYFCGTFGDPLMCSDLYEIVKYIMENSKSQVMLSTNGSVRDEDWWFIFSQWGDRVRVNFAIDGLIDTNHLYRVGTSFKKIMRNAQAFIDGKGHANWTFIVFKHNQHQVEEAKQLSLEMEFKAFEAVKSERWNSSEDDDFHTYNYKGKQYRLDPPTTEYKHEKTNQWTEQDKKEKIIDCYAIRDKEVWIDCNGYVTPCCFYQNKLYRLVVSNKNTFDSKIDFHITLKQKLKSKGYKWTTNQTLPWDQPYWQYILKETMTNDLLGGLDNINIFKNSLEEINQSYFFNNYITDYVWKNKLNPCYNVCGKGIQKGVVTL
;
A
#
# COMPACT_ATOMS: atom_id res chain seq x y z
N MET A 1 -14.02 -14.32 9.05
CA MET A 1 -12.69 -13.91 9.56
C MET A 1 -12.84 -12.94 10.73
N TYR A 2 -13.45 -11.78 10.56
CA TYR A 2 -13.70 -10.82 11.63
C TYR A 2 -15.15 -10.90 12.10
N GLU A 3 -15.41 -10.74 13.39
CA GLU A 3 -16.77 -10.54 13.90
C GLU A 3 -17.35 -9.22 13.40
N LYS A 4 -16.49 -8.18 13.36
CA LYS A 4 -16.78 -6.84 12.85
C LYS A 4 -15.51 -6.28 12.24
N ILE A 5 -15.64 -5.57 11.13
CA ILE A 5 -14.54 -4.81 10.53
C ILE A 5 -14.52 -3.42 11.18
N ASP A 6 -13.38 -3.04 11.75
CA ASP A 6 -13.23 -1.77 12.45
C ASP A 6 -12.56 -0.71 11.55
N LYS A 7 -11.72 -1.12 10.58
CA LYS A 7 -11.00 -0.21 9.71
C LYS A 7 -11.04 -0.64 8.25
N VAL A 8 -11.35 0.28 7.37
CA VAL A 8 -11.41 0.07 5.92
C VAL A 8 -10.35 0.92 5.23
N ASN A 9 -9.34 0.27 4.68
CA ASN A 9 -8.30 0.93 3.88
C ASN A 9 -8.72 0.87 2.41
N ILE A 10 -8.77 2.02 1.73
CA ILE A 10 -9.26 2.10 0.35
C ILE A 10 -8.27 2.85 -0.51
N GLU A 11 -7.92 2.25 -1.62
CA GLU A 11 -7.25 2.91 -2.73
C GLU A 11 -8.30 3.41 -3.73
N LEU A 12 -8.72 4.68 -3.57
CA LEU A 12 -9.76 5.28 -4.42
C LEU A 12 -9.34 5.44 -5.88
N THR A 13 -8.05 5.40 -6.16
CA THR A 13 -7.51 5.59 -7.50
C THR A 13 -6.09 5.02 -7.61
N ASP A 14 -5.72 4.53 -8.79
CA ASP A 14 -4.33 4.19 -9.11
C ASP A 14 -3.58 5.34 -9.82
N LYS A 15 -4.20 6.53 -9.93
CA LYS A 15 -3.55 7.74 -10.43
C LYS A 15 -2.66 8.36 -9.37
N CYS A 16 -1.48 8.83 -9.74
CA CYS A 16 -0.58 9.60 -8.90
C CYS A 16 0.22 10.58 -9.75
N ASN A 17 0.42 11.78 -9.28
CA ASN A 17 1.22 12.80 -9.96
C ASN A 17 2.73 12.69 -9.65
N SER A 18 3.09 11.93 -8.60
CA SER A 18 4.48 11.66 -8.22
C SER A 18 5.03 10.42 -8.95
N ARG A 19 6.36 10.36 -9.08
CA ARG A 19 7.11 9.30 -9.76
C ARG A 19 8.20 8.73 -8.86
N CYS A 20 7.86 8.41 -7.61
CA CYS A 20 8.80 7.90 -6.62
C CYS A 20 9.50 6.64 -7.15
N PRO A 21 10.84 6.58 -7.20
CA PRO A 21 11.57 5.50 -7.91
C PRO A 21 11.31 4.10 -7.36
N GLN A 22 11.14 3.97 -6.04
CA GLN A 22 10.86 2.68 -5.40
C GLN A 22 9.37 2.38 -5.26
N CYS A 23 8.48 3.20 -5.84
CA CYS A 23 7.05 2.93 -5.80
C CYS A 23 6.70 1.77 -6.75
N HIS A 24 5.83 0.88 -6.30
CA HIS A 24 5.37 -0.27 -7.07
C HIS A 24 4.68 0.08 -8.40
N ARG A 25 4.17 1.31 -8.55
CA ARG A 25 3.59 1.79 -9.81
C ARG A 25 4.63 2.26 -10.83
N THR A 26 5.89 2.48 -10.40
CA THR A 26 6.91 3.20 -11.16
C THR A 26 7.88 2.25 -11.83
N ASP A 27 8.07 2.40 -13.11
CA ASP A 27 9.13 1.79 -13.90
C ASP A 27 10.38 2.70 -13.80
N ALA A 28 11.25 2.39 -12.84
CA ALA A 28 12.43 3.19 -12.52
C ALA A 28 13.44 3.28 -13.68
N GLU A 29 13.51 2.27 -14.52
CA GLU A 29 14.40 2.24 -15.68
C GLU A 29 13.86 3.07 -16.84
N ASN A 30 12.52 3.17 -16.94
CA ASN A 30 11.84 3.87 -18.02
C ASN A 30 11.40 5.27 -17.61
N ASN A 31 12.37 6.12 -17.22
CA ASN A 31 12.15 7.53 -16.89
C ASN A 31 11.15 7.76 -15.76
N CYS A 32 11.09 6.84 -14.81
CA CYS A 32 10.12 6.81 -13.70
C CYS A 32 8.66 6.97 -14.16
N ARG A 33 8.32 6.43 -15.32
CA ARG A 33 6.93 6.42 -15.80
C ARG A 33 6.12 5.37 -15.05
N PRO A 34 4.80 5.55 -14.94
CA PRO A 34 3.95 4.46 -14.48
C PRO A 34 4.12 3.22 -15.37
N HIS A 35 4.08 2.05 -14.75
CA HIS A 35 4.02 0.81 -15.53
C HIS A 35 2.82 0.80 -16.47
N LYS A 36 2.95 0.16 -17.63
CA LYS A 36 1.91 0.11 -18.66
C LYS A 36 0.60 -0.57 -18.20
N TRP A 37 0.66 -1.34 -17.14
CA TRP A 37 -0.49 -2.02 -16.54
C TRP A 37 -1.27 -1.15 -15.54
N ILE A 38 -0.81 0.06 -15.20
CA ILE A 38 -1.58 1.02 -14.42
C ILE A 38 -2.76 1.50 -15.28
N GLN A 39 -3.97 1.39 -14.74
CA GLN A 39 -5.22 1.61 -15.49
C GLN A 39 -5.65 3.07 -15.55
N ASN A 40 -5.16 3.92 -14.62
CA ASN A 40 -5.57 5.32 -14.43
C ASN A 40 -7.07 5.47 -14.15
N ILE A 41 -7.61 4.58 -13.31
CA ILE A 41 -9.01 4.60 -12.88
C ILE A 41 -9.16 5.29 -11.52
N GLU A 42 -10.38 5.67 -11.21
CA GLU A 42 -10.79 6.20 -9.90
C GLU A 42 -12.24 5.84 -9.59
N TRP A 43 -12.57 5.80 -8.31
CA TRP A 43 -13.94 5.68 -7.85
C TRP A 43 -14.67 7.01 -8.02
N THR A 44 -15.91 6.92 -8.43
CA THR A 44 -16.86 8.03 -8.34
C THR A 44 -17.50 8.07 -6.95
N PHE A 45 -18.14 9.17 -6.62
CA PHE A 45 -18.94 9.28 -5.40
C PHE A 45 -20.06 8.24 -5.36
N GLU A 46 -20.67 7.92 -6.51
CA GLU A 46 -21.70 6.88 -6.61
C GLU A 46 -21.12 5.48 -6.36
N ASP A 47 -19.91 5.19 -6.82
CA ASP A 47 -19.22 3.92 -6.50
C ASP A 47 -19.01 3.80 -4.99
N PHE A 48 -18.60 4.88 -4.32
CA PHE A 48 -18.40 4.89 -2.88
C PHE A 48 -19.73 4.65 -2.13
N LYS A 49 -20.80 5.33 -2.50
CA LYS A 49 -22.12 5.13 -1.87
C LYS A 49 -22.66 3.72 -2.08
N LYS A 50 -22.42 3.14 -3.26
CA LYS A 50 -22.81 1.76 -3.53
C LYS A 50 -22.03 0.77 -2.65
N ALA A 51 -20.73 0.97 -2.47
CA ALA A 51 -19.89 0.13 -1.65
C ALA A 51 -20.17 0.31 -0.14
N PHE A 52 -20.49 1.53 0.28
CA PHE A 52 -20.71 1.91 1.68
C PHE A 52 -22.00 2.72 1.84
N PRO A 53 -23.17 2.07 1.68
CA PRO A 53 -24.47 2.77 1.80
C PRO A 53 -24.74 3.25 3.23
N ASP A 54 -24.13 2.63 4.23
CA ASP A 54 -24.18 3.02 5.63
C ASP A 54 -22.76 3.12 6.22
N PRO A 55 -22.10 4.28 6.15
CA PRO A 55 -20.76 4.44 6.68
C PRO A 55 -20.68 4.38 8.22
N HIS A 56 -21.82 4.42 8.94
CA HIS A 56 -21.88 4.22 10.40
C HIS A 56 -21.36 2.86 10.84
N CYS A 57 -21.39 1.87 9.96
CA CYS A 57 -20.92 0.52 10.27
C CYS A 57 -19.42 0.45 10.52
N TYR A 58 -18.65 1.42 10.04
CA TYR A 58 -17.18 1.40 10.06
C TYR A 58 -16.64 2.60 10.84
N PRO A 59 -15.89 2.37 11.95
CA PRO A 59 -15.31 3.45 12.74
C PRO A 59 -14.28 4.28 12.00
N ASP A 60 -13.43 3.62 11.19
CA ASP A 60 -12.28 4.25 10.53
C ASP A 60 -12.21 3.97 9.03
N PHE A 61 -12.04 5.03 8.25
CA PHE A 61 -11.68 4.98 6.83
C PHE A 61 -10.27 5.50 6.64
N TYR A 62 -9.45 4.74 5.93
CA TYR A 62 -8.11 5.15 5.57
C TYR A 62 -7.95 5.18 4.05
N PHE A 63 -7.82 6.39 3.50
CA PHE A 63 -7.54 6.58 2.08
C PHE A 63 -6.03 6.67 1.87
N CYS A 64 -5.49 5.63 1.25
CA CYS A 64 -4.09 5.52 0.91
C CYS A 64 -3.95 4.92 -0.48
N GLY A 65 -2.74 4.82 -0.99
CA GLY A 65 -2.50 4.19 -2.27
C GLY A 65 -1.26 3.30 -2.23
N THR A 66 -1.44 2.06 -2.66
CA THR A 66 -0.33 1.21 -3.06
C THR A 66 0.25 1.69 -4.38
N PHE A 67 -0.63 2.16 -5.28
CA PHE A 67 -0.31 2.60 -6.63
C PHE A 67 -0.71 4.06 -6.91
N GLY A 68 -1.75 4.57 -6.25
CA GLY A 68 -2.26 5.92 -6.45
C GLY A 68 -1.96 6.90 -5.30
N ASP A 69 -2.49 8.10 -5.45
CA ASP A 69 -2.56 9.11 -4.40
C ASP A 69 -4.03 9.55 -4.26
N PRO A 70 -4.64 9.47 -3.08
CA PRO A 70 -6.07 9.75 -2.91
C PRO A 70 -6.48 11.13 -3.38
N LEU A 71 -5.59 12.13 -3.37
CA LEU A 71 -5.86 13.48 -3.85
C LEU A 71 -6.07 13.55 -5.37
N MET A 72 -5.70 12.49 -6.10
CA MET A 72 -5.97 12.36 -7.54
C MET A 72 -7.39 11.86 -7.84
N CYS A 73 -8.13 11.37 -6.85
CA CYS A 73 -9.55 11.05 -6.98
C CYS A 73 -10.35 12.36 -7.05
N SER A 74 -11.11 12.54 -8.13
CA SER A 74 -11.87 13.78 -8.37
C SER A 74 -12.90 14.02 -7.29
N ASP A 75 -13.60 12.97 -6.87
CA ASP A 75 -14.71 13.00 -5.94
C ASP A 75 -14.31 12.82 -4.47
N LEU A 76 -13.00 12.89 -4.15
CA LEU A 76 -12.51 12.71 -2.78
C LEU A 76 -13.23 13.61 -1.76
N TYR A 77 -13.45 14.87 -2.10
CA TYR A 77 -14.13 15.82 -1.21
C TYR A 77 -15.56 15.36 -0.89
N GLU A 78 -16.34 15.00 -1.90
CA GLU A 78 -17.73 14.55 -1.74
C GLU A 78 -17.81 13.22 -0.97
N ILE A 79 -16.84 12.32 -1.19
CA ILE A 79 -16.73 11.06 -0.45
C ILE A 79 -16.48 11.34 1.03
N VAL A 80 -15.50 12.19 1.35
CA VAL A 80 -15.19 12.52 2.75
C VAL A 80 -16.35 13.25 3.40
N LYS A 81 -16.96 14.21 2.71
CA LYS A 81 -18.15 14.92 3.18
C LYS A 81 -19.30 13.96 3.53
N TYR A 82 -19.58 12.99 2.66
CA TYR A 82 -20.59 11.97 2.89
C TYR A 82 -20.32 11.17 4.17
N ILE A 83 -19.08 10.73 4.40
CA ILE A 83 -18.70 10.02 5.63
C ILE A 83 -18.91 10.94 6.84
N MET A 84 -18.48 12.19 6.77
CA MET A 84 -18.55 13.14 7.89
C MET A 84 -19.99 13.50 8.28
N GLU A 85 -20.87 13.60 7.29
CA GLU A 85 -22.29 13.95 7.50
C GLU A 85 -23.13 12.75 7.94
N ASN A 86 -22.78 11.54 7.52
CA ASN A 86 -23.58 10.33 7.74
C ASN A 86 -22.99 9.36 8.76
N SER A 87 -21.90 9.68 9.45
CA SER A 87 -21.28 8.82 10.44
C SER A 87 -20.55 9.60 11.52
N LYS A 88 -20.03 8.87 12.52
CA LYS A 88 -19.04 9.37 13.49
C LYS A 88 -17.63 8.89 13.16
N SER A 89 -17.42 8.30 12.01
CA SER A 89 -16.17 7.71 11.57
C SER A 89 -15.04 8.75 11.51
N GLN A 90 -13.83 8.29 11.68
CA GLN A 90 -12.63 9.06 11.37
C GLN A 90 -12.18 8.75 9.95
N VAL A 91 -11.58 9.74 9.31
CA VAL A 91 -10.94 9.58 8.00
C VAL A 91 -9.46 9.93 8.12
N MET A 92 -8.62 9.03 7.65
CA MET A 92 -7.19 9.28 7.50
C MET A 92 -6.81 9.25 6.02
N LEU A 93 -5.93 10.14 5.60
CA LEU A 93 -5.36 10.16 4.26
C LEU A 93 -3.84 10.10 4.33
N SER A 94 -3.22 9.35 3.40
CA SER A 94 -1.78 9.48 3.13
C SER A 94 -1.57 9.99 1.71
N THR A 95 -0.84 11.09 1.57
CA THR A 95 -0.64 11.78 0.30
C THR A 95 0.75 12.39 0.18
N ASN A 96 1.22 12.60 -1.05
CA ASN A 96 2.40 13.42 -1.30
C ASN A 96 2.16 14.94 -1.16
N GLY A 97 0.92 15.37 -0.95
CA GLY A 97 0.53 16.76 -0.66
C GLY A 97 0.67 17.75 -1.82
N SER A 98 1.09 17.34 -3.01
CA SER A 98 1.40 18.26 -4.12
C SER A 98 0.24 18.48 -5.10
N VAL A 99 -0.90 17.82 -4.86
CA VAL A 99 -2.14 17.95 -5.65
C VAL A 99 -3.06 19.00 -5.00
N ARG A 100 -4.00 19.51 -5.77
CA ARG A 100 -4.91 20.60 -5.35
C ARG A 100 -4.18 21.91 -5.09
N ASP A 101 -4.91 22.96 -4.73
CA ASP A 101 -4.41 24.28 -4.36
C ASP A 101 -4.66 24.59 -2.88
N GLU A 102 -4.17 25.72 -2.43
CA GLU A 102 -4.24 26.16 -1.04
C GLU A 102 -5.70 26.38 -0.58
N ASP A 103 -6.57 26.92 -1.45
CA ASP A 103 -7.98 27.15 -1.13
C ASP A 103 -8.71 25.82 -0.90
N TRP A 104 -8.45 24.81 -1.75
CA TRP A 104 -9.00 23.48 -1.57
C TRP A 104 -8.58 22.87 -0.24
N TRP A 105 -7.29 22.96 0.12
CA TRP A 105 -6.77 22.42 1.37
C TRP A 105 -7.34 23.13 2.58
N PHE A 106 -7.50 24.45 2.53
CA PHE A 106 -8.13 25.23 3.59
C PHE A 106 -9.59 24.78 3.82
N ILE A 107 -10.37 24.63 2.73
CA ILE A 107 -11.75 24.14 2.81
C ILE A 107 -11.79 22.70 3.35
N PHE A 108 -10.85 21.84 2.90
CA PHE A 108 -10.80 20.43 3.31
C PHE A 108 -10.48 20.26 4.79
N SER A 109 -9.90 21.23 5.45
CA SER A 109 -9.57 21.21 6.88
C SER A 109 -10.80 21.33 7.81
N GLN A 110 -11.97 21.69 7.29
CA GLN A 110 -13.18 22.03 8.07
C GLN A 110 -13.63 20.94 9.07
N TRP A 111 -13.22 19.70 8.88
CA TRP A 111 -13.61 18.58 9.75
C TRP A 111 -12.65 18.36 10.93
N GLY A 112 -11.61 19.17 11.06
CA GLY A 112 -10.67 19.16 12.18
C GLY A 112 -10.05 17.77 12.42
N ASP A 113 -10.04 17.33 13.68
CA ASP A 113 -9.42 16.07 14.09
C ASP A 113 -10.11 14.81 13.55
N ARG A 114 -11.30 14.92 12.97
CA ARG A 114 -11.98 13.79 12.34
C ARG A 114 -11.38 13.42 10.98
N VAL A 115 -10.68 14.35 10.33
CA VAL A 115 -9.97 14.13 9.07
C VAL A 115 -8.49 14.40 9.29
N ARG A 116 -7.68 13.34 9.31
CA ARG A 116 -6.24 13.41 9.54
C ARG A 116 -5.51 13.20 8.22
N VAL A 117 -4.54 14.04 7.94
CA VAL A 117 -3.74 13.96 6.71
C VAL A 117 -2.28 13.71 7.05
N ASN A 118 -1.75 12.59 6.56
CA ASN A 118 -0.32 12.27 6.62
C ASN A 118 0.33 12.78 5.33
N PHE A 119 1.07 13.87 5.43
CA PHE A 119 1.89 14.41 4.35
C PHE A 119 3.20 13.63 4.25
N ALA A 120 3.40 12.93 3.15
CA ALA A 120 4.62 12.18 2.88
C ALA A 120 5.65 13.08 2.19
N ILE A 121 6.54 13.69 2.99
CA ILE A 121 7.55 14.66 2.55
C ILE A 121 8.92 14.12 2.97
N ASP A 122 9.76 13.72 2.01
CA ASP A 122 10.99 12.95 2.26
C ASP A 122 12.24 13.79 1.97
N GLY A 123 12.35 14.91 2.66
CA GLY A 123 13.47 15.86 2.57
C GLY A 123 13.00 17.30 2.54
N LEU A 124 13.93 18.22 2.52
CA LEU A 124 13.69 19.66 2.38
C LEU A 124 13.74 20.09 0.90
N ILE A 125 13.88 21.38 0.65
CA ILE A 125 13.78 21.97 -0.69
C ILE A 125 14.78 21.40 -1.69
N ASP A 126 15.94 20.98 -1.23
CA ASP A 126 17.08 20.48 -2.03
C ASP A 126 17.10 18.95 -2.17
N THR A 127 16.36 18.21 -1.37
CA THR A 127 16.41 16.74 -1.36
C THR A 127 15.08 16.04 -1.61
N ASN A 128 13.94 16.63 -1.23
CA ASN A 128 12.64 15.99 -1.40
C ASN A 128 12.37 15.50 -2.84
N HIS A 129 12.80 16.26 -3.85
CA HIS A 129 12.62 15.93 -5.26
C HIS A 129 13.43 14.72 -5.73
N LEU A 130 14.47 14.30 -4.97
CA LEU A 130 15.28 13.13 -5.31
C LEU A 130 14.51 11.83 -5.13
N TYR A 131 13.57 11.80 -4.20
CA TYR A 131 12.67 10.65 -4.01
C TYR A 131 11.24 10.96 -4.48
N ARG A 132 10.66 12.10 -4.12
CA ARG A 132 9.33 12.54 -4.55
C ARG A 132 9.38 13.18 -5.94
N VAL A 133 9.93 12.43 -6.90
CA VAL A 133 10.16 12.90 -8.29
C VAL A 133 8.85 13.41 -8.89
N GLY A 134 8.90 14.63 -9.45
CA GLY A 134 7.75 15.27 -10.10
C GLY A 134 6.88 16.11 -9.17
N THR A 135 7.19 16.19 -7.86
CA THR A 135 6.50 17.07 -6.92
C THR A 135 7.28 18.37 -6.67
N SER A 136 6.62 19.36 -6.10
CA SER A 136 7.23 20.64 -5.70
C SER A 136 7.17 20.80 -4.19
N PHE A 137 8.33 20.80 -3.51
CA PHE A 137 8.41 21.03 -2.07
C PHE A 137 7.68 22.29 -1.63
N LYS A 138 7.91 23.42 -2.32
CA LYS A 138 7.24 24.69 -2.02
C LYS A 138 5.71 24.60 -2.08
N LYS A 139 5.18 23.87 -3.09
CA LYS A 139 3.73 23.66 -3.20
C LYS A 139 3.20 22.78 -2.07
N ILE A 140 3.91 21.71 -1.73
CA ILE A 140 3.52 20.81 -0.63
C ILE A 140 3.44 21.60 0.68
N MET A 141 4.45 22.41 1.00
CA MET A 141 4.50 23.18 2.25
C MET A 141 3.37 24.22 2.32
N ARG A 142 3.05 24.92 1.20
CA ARG A 142 1.91 25.85 1.17
C ARG A 142 0.58 25.13 1.36
N ASN A 143 0.39 24.00 0.71
CA ASN A 143 -0.80 23.17 0.86
C ASN A 143 -0.97 22.68 2.31
N ALA A 144 0.12 22.16 2.91
CA ALA A 144 0.11 21.71 4.29
C ALA A 144 -0.20 22.87 5.26
N GLN A 145 0.40 24.06 5.02
CA GLN A 145 0.13 25.25 5.84
C GLN A 145 -1.34 25.68 5.72
N ALA A 146 -1.89 25.73 4.51
CA ALA A 146 -3.31 26.08 4.31
C ALA A 146 -4.25 25.10 5.05
N PHE A 147 -3.94 23.81 5.05
CA PHE A 147 -4.71 22.81 5.80
C PHE A 147 -4.58 23.01 7.33
N ILE A 148 -3.39 23.34 7.82
CA ILE A 148 -3.13 23.62 9.24
C ILE A 148 -3.82 24.94 9.68
N ASP A 149 -3.73 26.00 8.88
CA ASP A 149 -4.37 27.31 9.13
C ASP A 149 -5.89 27.16 9.26
N GLY A 150 -6.49 26.28 8.46
CA GLY A 150 -7.90 25.89 8.56
C GLY A 150 -8.23 24.97 9.75
N LYS A 151 -7.27 24.68 10.63
CA LYS A 151 -7.37 23.79 11.80
C LYS A 151 -7.48 22.30 11.47
N GLY A 152 -6.97 21.88 10.32
CA GLY A 152 -6.85 20.48 9.93
C GLY A 152 -5.78 19.74 10.75
N HIS A 153 -5.96 18.43 10.92
CA HIS A 153 -5.00 17.58 11.62
C HIS A 153 -3.94 17.06 10.64
N ALA A 154 -2.83 17.77 10.52
CA ALA A 154 -1.71 17.40 9.65
C ALA A 154 -0.62 16.66 10.41
N ASN A 155 -0.15 15.53 9.85
CA ASN A 155 1.04 14.83 10.27
C ASN A 155 2.08 14.84 9.13
N TRP A 156 3.36 14.83 9.48
CA TRP A 156 4.45 14.75 8.51
C TRP A 156 5.19 13.41 8.67
N THR A 157 5.15 12.57 7.64
CA THR A 157 5.94 11.33 7.56
C THR A 157 7.13 11.55 6.63
N PHE A 158 8.33 11.22 7.11
CA PHE A 158 9.61 11.44 6.43
C PHE A 158 10.33 10.10 6.29
N ILE A 159 10.43 9.55 5.07
CA ILE A 159 11.22 8.34 4.79
C ILE A 159 12.69 8.73 4.71
N VAL A 160 13.52 8.09 5.54
CA VAL A 160 14.95 8.41 5.62
C VAL A 160 15.76 7.62 4.60
N PHE A 161 16.54 8.35 3.82
CA PHE A 161 17.55 7.86 2.88
C PHE A 161 18.90 8.50 3.20
N LYS A 162 19.99 7.99 2.61
CA LYS A 162 21.32 8.58 2.79
C LYS A 162 21.37 10.06 2.37
N HIS A 163 20.66 10.43 1.30
CA HIS A 163 20.68 11.80 0.77
C HIS A 163 19.92 12.82 1.62
N ASN A 164 19.00 12.39 2.50
CA ASN A 164 18.19 13.27 3.34
C ASN A 164 18.37 13.03 4.85
N GLN A 165 19.13 12.01 5.28
CA GLN A 165 19.27 11.65 6.70
C GLN A 165 19.82 12.79 7.59
N HIS A 166 20.60 13.70 7.01
CA HIS A 166 21.15 14.87 7.70
C HIS A 166 20.10 15.97 7.95
N GLN A 167 18.94 15.89 7.33
CA GLN A 167 17.86 16.89 7.42
C GLN A 167 16.76 16.49 8.40
N VAL A 168 16.84 15.34 9.05
CA VAL A 168 15.77 14.83 9.93
C VAL A 168 15.43 15.82 11.04
N GLU A 169 16.44 16.34 11.75
CA GLU A 169 16.22 17.29 12.85
C GLU A 169 15.72 18.66 12.34
N GLU A 170 16.23 19.14 11.21
CA GLU A 170 15.76 20.39 10.60
C GLU A 170 14.31 20.26 10.13
N ALA A 171 13.94 19.14 9.50
CA ALA A 171 12.57 18.85 9.09
C ALA A 171 11.63 18.74 10.28
N LYS A 172 12.08 18.12 11.39
CA LYS A 172 11.34 18.04 12.65
C LYS A 172 11.10 19.42 13.24
N GLN A 173 12.12 20.27 13.29
CA GLN A 173 11.98 21.63 13.77
C GLN A 173 11.02 22.45 12.91
N LEU A 174 11.13 22.36 11.57
CA LEU A 174 10.21 23.00 10.63
C LEU A 174 8.77 22.51 10.82
N SER A 175 8.58 21.22 11.10
CA SER A 175 7.25 20.67 11.35
C SER A 175 6.59 21.27 12.60
N LEU A 176 7.37 21.52 13.65
CA LEU A 176 6.90 22.20 14.87
C LEU A 176 6.54 23.66 14.59
N GLU A 177 7.39 24.39 13.87
CA GLU A 177 7.17 25.78 13.48
C GLU A 177 5.91 25.97 12.63
N MET A 178 5.58 24.97 11.78
CA MET A 178 4.38 24.95 10.97
C MET A 178 3.14 24.40 11.70
N GLU A 179 3.26 23.95 12.94
CA GLU A 179 2.18 23.39 13.76
C GLU A 179 1.63 22.03 13.23
N PHE A 180 2.46 21.21 12.61
CA PHE A 180 2.10 19.80 12.40
C PHE A 180 1.84 19.11 13.74
N LYS A 181 0.82 18.24 13.80
CA LYS A 181 0.48 17.50 15.04
C LYS A 181 1.49 16.40 15.38
N ALA A 182 2.13 15.82 14.35
CA ALA A 182 3.18 14.83 14.51
C ALA A 182 4.21 14.92 13.37
N PHE A 183 5.45 14.60 13.71
CA PHE A 183 6.53 14.35 12.76
C PHE A 183 7.10 12.96 13.01
N GLU A 184 7.19 12.14 11.98
CA GLU A 184 7.70 10.79 12.09
C GLU A 184 8.75 10.51 11.01
N ALA A 185 9.99 10.28 11.43
CA ALA A 185 11.05 9.80 10.57
C ALA A 185 11.02 8.27 10.54
N VAL A 186 10.84 7.68 9.34
CA VAL A 186 10.61 6.25 9.19
C VAL A 186 11.68 5.58 8.36
N LYS A 187 11.94 4.30 8.67
CA LYS A 187 12.79 3.42 7.85
C LYS A 187 12.02 3.00 6.61
N SER A 188 12.68 3.01 5.45
CA SER A 188 12.09 2.43 4.24
C SER A 188 12.21 0.92 4.26
N GLU A 189 11.10 0.20 4.24
CA GLU A 189 11.09 -1.27 4.14
C GLU A 189 11.55 -1.79 2.75
N ARG A 190 11.78 -0.91 1.80
CA ARG A 190 12.18 -1.25 0.43
C ARG A 190 13.62 -1.73 0.29
N TRP A 191 14.41 -1.61 1.37
CA TRP A 191 15.79 -2.11 1.45
C TRP A 191 15.89 -3.53 2.03
N ASN A 192 14.76 -4.16 2.33
CA ASN A 192 14.71 -5.50 2.94
C ASN A 192 14.79 -6.65 1.95
N SER A 193 14.81 -6.40 0.64
CA SER A 193 15.00 -7.48 -0.35
C SER A 193 16.44 -7.96 -0.29
N SER A 194 16.59 -9.21 0.13
CA SER A 194 17.81 -9.99 0.05
C SER A 194 18.42 -9.92 -1.36
N GLU A 195 19.72 -10.00 -1.42
CA GLU A 195 20.54 -10.15 -2.60
C GLU A 195 20.95 -8.83 -3.27
N ASP A 196 22.11 -8.40 -2.92
CA ASP A 196 23.14 -7.67 -3.65
C ASP A 196 23.03 -6.16 -3.87
N ASP A 197 21.86 -5.52 -3.84
CA ASP A 197 21.85 -4.08 -4.09
C ASP A 197 21.73 -3.28 -2.79
N ASP A 198 22.87 -2.81 -2.29
CA ASP A 198 22.94 -1.79 -1.25
C ASP A 198 22.45 -0.41 -1.74
N PHE A 199 21.86 -0.33 -2.95
CA PHE A 199 21.37 0.90 -3.54
C PHE A 199 20.29 0.62 -4.60
N HIS A 200 19.55 1.67 -4.98
CA HIS A 200 18.56 1.64 -6.06
C HIS A 200 18.90 2.70 -7.10
N THR A 201 18.91 2.34 -8.38
CA THR A 201 19.13 3.29 -9.48
C THR A 201 17.82 3.57 -10.22
N TYR A 202 17.68 4.78 -10.73
CA TYR A 202 16.56 5.15 -11.58
C TYR A 202 16.96 6.18 -12.65
N ASN A 203 16.21 6.20 -13.76
CA ASN A 203 16.39 7.15 -14.84
C ASN A 203 15.31 8.21 -14.79
N TYR A 204 15.68 9.48 -14.90
CA TYR A 204 14.72 10.58 -15.00
C TYR A 204 15.27 11.72 -15.83
N LYS A 205 14.51 12.18 -16.85
CA LYS A 205 14.88 13.25 -17.79
C LYS A 205 16.27 13.04 -18.41
N GLY A 206 16.56 11.80 -18.84
CA GLY A 206 17.80 11.43 -19.52
C GLY A 206 19.03 11.35 -18.62
N LYS A 207 18.86 11.43 -17.29
CA LYS A 207 19.93 11.23 -16.31
C LYS A 207 19.65 10.03 -15.44
N GLN A 208 20.70 9.31 -15.08
CA GLN A 208 20.64 8.25 -14.08
C GLN A 208 20.92 8.83 -12.69
N TYR A 209 20.11 8.43 -11.73
CA TYR A 209 20.20 8.78 -10.32
C TYR A 209 20.39 7.53 -9.49
N ARG A 210 20.90 7.71 -8.28
CA ARG A 210 21.09 6.65 -7.30
C ARG A 210 20.47 7.04 -5.96
N LEU A 211 19.74 6.10 -5.36
CA LEU A 211 19.29 6.16 -3.98
C LEU A 211 20.06 5.14 -3.16
N ASP A 212 20.62 5.60 -2.05
CA ASP A 212 21.30 4.76 -1.08
C ASP A 212 20.47 4.66 0.21
N PRO A 213 20.50 3.51 0.91
CA PRO A 213 19.92 3.39 2.24
C PRO A 213 20.61 4.32 3.22
N PRO A 214 19.93 4.73 4.31
CA PRO A 214 20.55 5.53 5.35
C PRO A 214 21.68 4.77 6.05
N THR A 215 22.62 5.50 6.62
CA THR A 215 23.77 4.96 7.37
C THR A 215 23.63 5.14 8.89
N THR A 216 22.52 5.75 9.32
CA THR A 216 22.19 6.04 10.70
C THR A 216 21.32 4.93 11.31
N GLU A 217 20.72 5.19 12.49
CA GLU A 217 19.76 4.33 13.18
C GLU A 217 18.54 3.95 12.32
N TYR A 218 18.28 4.67 11.24
CA TYR A 218 17.24 4.37 10.27
C TYR A 218 17.62 3.27 9.26
N LYS A 219 18.86 2.75 9.33
CA LYS A 219 19.27 1.60 8.53
C LYS A 219 18.53 0.35 8.99
N HIS A 220 17.99 -0.41 8.03
CA HIS A 220 17.49 -1.74 8.33
C HIS A 220 18.66 -2.69 8.59
N GLU A 221 18.58 -3.46 9.66
CA GLU A 221 19.42 -4.63 9.80
C GLU A 221 18.96 -5.65 8.74
N LYS A 222 19.91 -6.16 7.93
CA LYS A 222 19.61 -7.25 6.99
C LYS A 222 19.06 -8.41 7.82
N THR A 223 17.78 -8.68 7.72
CA THR A 223 17.22 -9.89 8.34
C THR A 223 17.82 -11.08 7.62
N ASN A 224 18.64 -11.85 8.32
CA ASN A 224 19.14 -13.13 7.82
C ASN A 224 17.96 -13.93 7.27
N GLN A 225 18.16 -14.62 6.16
CA GLN A 225 17.15 -15.52 5.63
C GLN A 225 16.75 -16.49 6.75
N TRP A 226 15.47 -16.48 7.08
CA TRP A 226 14.93 -17.32 8.14
C TRP A 226 15.12 -18.80 7.78
N THR A 227 15.66 -19.56 8.72
CA THR A 227 15.75 -21.01 8.57
C THR A 227 14.36 -21.66 8.66
N GLU A 228 14.20 -22.88 8.19
CA GLU A 228 12.94 -23.62 8.35
C GLU A 228 12.58 -23.84 9.83
N GLN A 229 13.57 -23.86 10.72
CA GLN A 229 13.35 -23.92 12.18
C GLN A 229 12.78 -22.61 12.70
N ASP A 230 13.33 -21.46 12.27
CA ASP A 230 12.79 -20.14 12.63
C ASP A 230 11.33 -20.01 12.21
N LYS A 231 10.95 -20.55 11.04
CA LYS A 231 9.57 -20.52 10.56
C LYS A 231 8.62 -21.31 11.46
N LYS A 232 9.05 -22.45 12.00
CA LYS A 232 8.22 -23.27 12.88
C LYS A 232 7.97 -22.62 14.25
N GLU A 233 8.97 -21.92 14.78
CA GLU A 233 8.93 -21.36 16.13
C GLU A 233 8.24 -20.00 16.22
N LYS A 234 8.14 -19.25 15.13
CA LYS A 234 7.57 -17.90 15.14
C LYS A 234 6.05 -17.86 15.12
N ILE A 235 5.51 -16.95 15.89
CA ILE A 235 4.08 -16.61 15.90
C ILE A 235 3.85 -15.45 14.93
N ILE A 236 2.84 -15.56 14.07
CA ILE A 236 2.39 -14.43 13.23
C ILE A 236 1.58 -13.47 14.12
N ASP A 237 2.12 -12.26 14.32
CA ASP A 237 1.42 -11.15 14.95
C ASP A 237 0.88 -10.22 13.83
N CYS A 238 -0.27 -10.60 13.29
CA CYS A 238 -0.86 -9.94 12.14
C CYS A 238 -1.57 -8.67 12.56
N TYR A 239 -1.10 -7.50 12.11
CA TYR A 239 -1.72 -6.22 12.38
C TYR A 239 -3.14 -6.14 11.80
N ALA A 240 -3.39 -6.73 10.63
CA ALA A 240 -4.71 -6.72 10.02
C ALA A 240 -5.76 -7.45 10.88
N ILE A 241 -5.35 -8.54 11.56
CA ILE A 241 -6.23 -9.23 12.53
C ILE A 241 -6.43 -8.40 13.78
N ARG A 242 -5.34 -7.86 14.33
CA ARG A 242 -5.38 -7.08 15.57
C ARG A 242 -6.26 -5.86 15.42
N ASP A 243 -6.11 -5.15 14.29
CA ASP A 243 -6.79 -3.88 14.01
C ASP A 243 -8.12 -4.12 13.26
N LYS A 244 -8.48 -5.39 12.97
CA LYS A 244 -9.70 -5.83 12.25
C LYS A 244 -9.91 -5.05 10.95
N GLU A 245 -8.83 -4.91 10.19
CA GLU A 245 -8.82 -4.10 8.98
C GLU A 245 -8.92 -4.92 7.70
N VAL A 246 -9.42 -4.28 6.67
CA VAL A 246 -9.41 -4.78 5.29
C VAL A 246 -8.84 -3.72 4.35
N TRP A 247 -8.35 -4.18 3.20
CA TRP A 247 -7.79 -3.34 2.15
C TRP A 247 -8.56 -3.54 0.86
N ILE A 248 -8.97 -2.45 0.23
CA ILE A 248 -9.76 -2.44 -1.00
C ILE A 248 -8.98 -1.67 -2.07
N ASP A 249 -8.74 -2.31 -3.20
CA ASP A 249 -8.06 -1.65 -4.32
C ASP A 249 -9.03 -0.82 -5.18
N CYS A 250 -8.49 -0.08 -6.15
CA CYS A 250 -9.29 0.78 -7.02
C CYS A 250 -10.23 0.02 -7.98
N ASN A 251 -10.10 -1.30 -8.11
CA ASN A 251 -11.05 -2.17 -8.81
C ASN A 251 -12.13 -2.73 -7.88
N GLY A 252 -12.08 -2.42 -6.59
CA GLY A 252 -13.02 -2.91 -5.58
C GLY A 252 -12.71 -4.28 -5.01
N TYR A 253 -11.53 -4.86 -5.28
CA TYR A 253 -11.14 -6.15 -4.70
C TYR A 253 -10.68 -6.00 -3.26
N VAL A 254 -11.28 -6.78 -2.38
CA VAL A 254 -11.04 -6.75 -0.93
C VAL A 254 -10.02 -7.81 -0.53
N THR A 255 -9.03 -7.41 0.22
CA THR A 255 -7.96 -8.27 0.74
C THR A 255 -7.70 -7.97 2.22
N PRO A 256 -7.04 -8.87 2.97
CA PRO A 256 -6.79 -8.65 4.39
C PRO A 256 -5.73 -7.59 4.67
N CYS A 257 -4.83 -7.28 3.72
CA CYS A 257 -3.77 -6.29 3.92
C CYS A 257 -3.16 -5.83 2.59
N CYS A 258 -2.40 -4.71 2.64
CA CYS A 258 -1.75 -4.11 1.47
C CYS A 258 -0.78 -5.04 0.72
N PHE A 259 -0.16 -6.00 1.41
CA PHE A 259 0.74 -6.97 0.77
C PHE A 259 -0.02 -7.94 -0.13
N TYR A 260 -1.20 -8.38 0.29
CA TYR A 260 -2.10 -9.18 -0.54
C TYR A 260 -2.74 -8.35 -1.65
N GLN A 261 -3.18 -7.12 -1.34
CA GLN A 261 -3.70 -6.18 -2.32
C GLN A 261 -2.72 -5.97 -3.49
N ASN A 262 -1.45 -5.65 -3.19
CA ASN A 262 -0.43 -5.45 -4.21
C ASN A 262 -0.27 -6.68 -5.12
N LYS A 263 -0.27 -7.88 -4.53
CA LYS A 263 -0.14 -9.14 -5.29
C LYS A 263 -1.35 -9.41 -6.15
N LEU A 264 -2.55 -9.25 -5.60
CA LEU A 264 -3.80 -9.47 -6.31
C LEU A 264 -3.97 -8.48 -7.45
N TYR A 265 -3.75 -7.20 -7.20
CA TYR A 265 -3.85 -6.15 -8.22
C TYR A 265 -2.93 -6.46 -9.41
N ARG A 266 -1.67 -6.78 -9.15
CA ARG A 266 -0.72 -7.14 -10.21
C ARG A 266 -1.16 -8.38 -10.98
N LEU A 267 -1.71 -9.38 -10.30
CA LEU A 267 -2.22 -10.59 -10.93
C LEU A 267 -3.38 -10.30 -11.87
N VAL A 268 -4.33 -9.47 -11.44
CA VAL A 268 -5.56 -9.18 -12.17
C VAL A 268 -5.32 -8.26 -13.34
N VAL A 269 -4.47 -7.24 -13.16
CA VAL A 269 -4.33 -6.12 -14.10
C VAL A 269 -3.08 -6.24 -14.99
N SER A 270 -2.02 -6.84 -14.45
CA SER A 270 -0.77 -7.01 -15.19
C SER A 270 -0.78 -8.31 -15.99
N ASN A 271 -0.80 -8.22 -17.31
CA ASN A 271 -0.55 -9.37 -18.18
C ASN A 271 0.94 -9.77 -18.21
N LYS A 272 1.77 -9.24 -17.31
CA LYS A 272 3.20 -9.51 -17.24
C LYS A 272 3.59 -10.28 -15.97
N ASN A 273 4.53 -11.19 -16.16
CA ASN A 273 5.23 -12.02 -15.19
C ASN A 273 5.87 -11.24 -14.04
N THR A 274 5.09 -10.79 -13.08
CA THR A 274 5.58 -10.17 -11.86
C THR A 274 5.47 -11.09 -10.64
N PHE A 275 5.33 -12.39 -10.88
CA PHE A 275 5.50 -13.38 -9.81
C PHE A 275 6.98 -13.58 -9.58
N ASP A 276 7.47 -12.97 -8.52
CA ASP A 276 8.76 -13.29 -7.97
C ASP A 276 8.79 -14.79 -7.63
N SER A 277 9.81 -15.52 -8.12
CA SER A 277 9.97 -16.95 -7.93
C SER A 277 10.08 -17.39 -6.47
N LYS A 278 10.15 -16.45 -5.54
CA LYS A 278 10.33 -16.64 -4.09
C LYS A 278 9.02 -16.68 -3.27
N ILE A 279 7.84 -16.66 -3.92
CA ILE A 279 6.58 -16.58 -3.19
C ILE A 279 6.02 -17.98 -2.93
N ASP A 280 5.73 -18.30 -1.66
CA ASP A 280 5.08 -19.55 -1.19
C ASP A 280 3.75 -19.87 -1.88
N PHE A 281 3.17 -18.89 -2.57
CA PHE A 281 2.05 -19.03 -3.48
C PHE A 281 2.32 -20.08 -4.57
N HIS A 282 3.57 -20.24 -4.98
CA HIS A 282 4.02 -21.26 -5.91
C HIS A 282 3.84 -22.70 -5.40
N ILE A 283 4.02 -22.92 -4.09
CA ILE A 283 3.92 -24.27 -3.53
C ILE A 283 2.48 -24.76 -3.63
N THR A 284 1.52 -23.91 -3.28
CA THR A 284 0.09 -24.24 -3.36
C THR A 284 -0.35 -24.46 -4.80
N LEU A 285 0.08 -23.58 -5.69
CA LEU A 285 -0.24 -23.69 -7.09
C LEU A 285 0.37 -24.95 -7.70
N LYS A 286 1.64 -25.26 -7.41
CA LYS A 286 2.28 -26.52 -7.84
C LYS A 286 1.53 -27.73 -7.34
N GLN A 287 1.12 -27.75 -6.07
CA GLN A 287 0.35 -28.87 -5.50
C GLN A 287 -1.01 -29.01 -6.19
N LYS A 288 -1.71 -27.93 -6.45
CA LYS A 288 -3.02 -27.91 -7.08
C LYS A 288 -2.96 -28.26 -8.58
N LEU A 289 -1.95 -27.78 -9.29
CA LEU A 289 -1.69 -28.18 -10.68
C LEU A 289 -1.33 -29.67 -10.76
N LYS A 290 -0.55 -30.17 -9.79
CA LYS A 290 -0.23 -31.59 -9.69
C LYS A 290 -1.47 -32.45 -9.41
N SER A 291 -2.37 -32.00 -8.53
CA SER A 291 -3.64 -32.69 -8.24
C SER A 291 -4.59 -32.71 -9.45
N LYS A 292 -4.48 -31.76 -10.37
CA LYS A 292 -5.21 -31.72 -11.66
C LYS A 292 -4.50 -32.50 -12.79
N GLY A 293 -3.44 -33.26 -12.48
CA GLY A 293 -2.75 -34.13 -13.45
C GLY A 293 -1.65 -33.48 -14.26
N TYR A 294 -1.29 -32.23 -13.97
CA TYR A 294 -0.14 -31.60 -14.63
C TYR A 294 1.17 -32.16 -14.09
N LYS A 295 1.97 -32.78 -14.97
CA LYS A 295 3.29 -33.32 -14.62
C LYS A 295 4.30 -32.20 -14.49
N TRP A 296 4.88 -32.07 -13.31
CA TRP A 296 5.89 -31.09 -12.99
C TRP A 296 7.20 -31.76 -12.62
N THR A 297 8.30 -31.43 -13.28
CA THR A 297 9.64 -31.87 -12.88
C THR A 297 10.31 -30.79 -12.04
N THR A 298 10.98 -31.19 -10.96
CA THR A 298 11.51 -30.35 -9.89
C THR A 298 12.50 -29.25 -10.33
N ASN A 299 13.01 -29.32 -11.56
CA ASN A 299 14.04 -28.42 -12.10
C ASN A 299 13.54 -27.48 -13.20
N GLN A 300 12.24 -27.46 -13.51
CA GLN A 300 11.71 -26.53 -14.49
C GLN A 300 11.22 -25.26 -13.79
N THR A 301 11.82 -24.11 -14.15
CA THR A 301 11.19 -22.81 -13.97
C THR A 301 9.86 -22.81 -14.72
N LEU A 302 8.80 -22.31 -14.10
CA LEU A 302 7.52 -22.12 -14.79
C LEU A 302 7.78 -21.22 -15.99
N PRO A 303 7.36 -21.58 -17.21
CA PRO A 303 7.45 -20.67 -18.36
C PRO A 303 6.41 -19.56 -18.22
N TRP A 304 6.66 -18.65 -17.29
CA TRP A 304 5.80 -17.53 -16.91
C TRP A 304 5.56 -16.55 -18.05
N ASP A 305 6.41 -16.60 -19.04
CA ASP A 305 6.38 -15.81 -20.28
C ASP A 305 5.38 -16.32 -21.32
N GLN A 306 4.78 -17.49 -21.10
CA GLN A 306 3.78 -18.07 -22.01
C GLN A 306 2.38 -17.56 -21.66
N PRO A 307 1.65 -16.94 -22.60
CA PRO A 307 0.28 -16.42 -22.36
C PRO A 307 -0.71 -17.46 -21.83
N TYR A 308 -0.52 -18.71 -22.21
CA TYR A 308 -1.36 -19.84 -21.78
C TYR A 308 -1.23 -20.14 -20.28
N TRP A 309 -0.02 -20.08 -19.72
CA TRP A 309 0.20 -20.29 -18.28
C TRP A 309 -0.32 -19.13 -17.44
N GLN A 310 -0.24 -17.90 -17.94
CA GLN A 310 -0.85 -16.73 -17.31
C GLN A 310 -2.37 -16.86 -17.21
N TYR A 311 -3.00 -17.36 -18.27
CA TYR A 311 -4.43 -17.64 -18.28
C TYR A 311 -4.80 -18.72 -17.26
N ILE A 312 -4.10 -19.86 -17.23
CA ILE A 312 -4.37 -20.94 -16.27
C ILE A 312 -4.15 -20.48 -14.84
N LEU A 313 -3.11 -19.68 -14.58
CA LEU A 313 -2.83 -19.11 -13.27
C LEU A 313 -3.95 -18.18 -12.83
N LYS A 314 -4.39 -17.30 -13.70
CA LYS A 314 -5.51 -16.39 -13.46
C LYS A 314 -6.79 -17.16 -13.16
N GLU A 315 -7.14 -18.14 -13.97
CA GLU A 315 -8.33 -18.97 -13.79
C GLU A 315 -8.27 -19.82 -12.52
N THR A 316 -7.15 -20.50 -12.28
CA THR A 316 -7.00 -21.35 -11.08
C THR A 316 -7.01 -20.54 -9.80
N MET A 317 -6.37 -19.36 -9.80
CA MET A 317 -6.39 -18.48 -8.65
C MET A 317 -7.74 -17.84 -8.41
N THR A 318 -8.37 -17.36 -9.46
CA THR A 318 -9.65 -16.65 -9.32
C THR A 318 -10.80 -17.59 -9.01
N ASN A 319 -10.86 -18.78 -9.61
CA ASN A 319 -11.98 -19.68 -9.44
C ASN A 319 -11.80 -20.64 -8.25
N ASP A 320 -10.59 -21.17 -8.07
CA ASP A 320 -10.37 -22.21 -7.08
C ASP A 320 -9.93 -21.71 -5.70
N LEU A 321 -9.12 -20.61 -5.64
CA LEU A 321 -8.59 -20.11 -4.37
C LEU A 321 -9.44 -18.97 -3.79
N LEU A 322 -9.99 -18.13 -4.64
CA LEU A 322 -10.79 -16.99 -4.22
C LEU A 322 -12.30 -17.29 -4.26
N GLY A 323 -12.70 -18.47 -4.78
CA GLY A 323 -14.09 -18.77 -5.08
C GLY A 323 -14.66 -17.91 -6.22
N GLY A 324 -13.75 -17.31 -7.03
CA GLY A 324 -14.05 -16.30 -8.03
C GLY A 324 -13.75 -14.88 -7.54
N LEU A 325 -13.19 -14.04 -8.41
CA LEU A 325 -12.90 -12.63 -8.08
C LEU A 325 -14.14 -11.85 -7.68
N ASP A 326 -15.30 -12.22 -8.22
CA ASP A 326 -16.57 -11.57 -7.90
C ASP A 326 -16.94 -11.70 -6.44
N ASN A 327 -16.56 -12.80 -5.78
CA ASN A 327 -16.86 -13.04 -4.35
C ASN A 327 -16.08 -12.15 -3.39
N ILE A 328 -15.04 -11.49 -3.86
CA ILE A 328 -14.25 -10.56 -3.04
C ILE A 328 -14.31 -9.12 -3.57
N ASN A 329 -15.29 -8.81 -4.43
CA ASN A 329 -15.45 -7.48 -5.01
C ASN A 329 -16.60 -6.72 -4.34
N ILE A 330 -16.27 -5.56 -3.75
CA ILE A 330 -17.20 -4.71 -2.98
C ILE A 330 -18.32 -4.10 -3.84
N PHE A 331 -18.13 -4.01 -5.17
CA PHE A 331 -19.18 -3.54 -6.07
C PHE A 331 -20.23 -4.60 -6.40
N LYS A 332 -19.98 -5.86 -6.00
CA LYS A 332 -20.85 -7.00 -6.24
C LYS A 332 -21.46 -7.62 -4.99
N ASN A 333 -20.74 -7.50 -3.86
CA ASN A 333 -21.14 -8.06 -2.57
C ASN A 333 -20.91 -7.04 -1.47
N SER A 334 -21.65 -7.14 -0.38
CA SER A 334 -21.37 -6.35 0.83
C SER A 334 -20.03 -6.75 1.46
N LEU A 335 -19.45 -5.87 2.25
CA LEU A 335 -18.20 -6.16 2.95
C LEU A 335 -18.37 -7.31 3.95
N GLU A 336 -19.55 -7.45 4.54
CA GLU A 336 -19.93 -8.56 5.43
C GLU A 336 -19.92 -9.90 4.69
N GLU A 337 -20.54 -9.98 3.51
CA GLU A 337 -20.54 -11.19 2.67
C GLU A 337 -19.11 -11.55 2.24
N ILE A 338 -18.31 -10.56 1.85
CA ILE A 338 -16.90 -10.78 1.50
C ILE A 338 -16.11 -11.31 2.69
N ASN A 339 -16.30 -10.73 3.89
CA ASN A 339 -15.66 -11.19 5.12
C ASN A 339 -16.04 -12.65 5.48
N GLN A 340 -17.22 -13.10 5.06
CA GLN A 340 -17.68 -14.49 5.24
C GLN A 340 -17.30 -15.40 4.06
N SER A 341 -16.68 -14.89 3.01
CA SER A 341 -16.28 -15.67 1.83
C SER A 341 -15.25 -16.74 2.14
N TYR A 342 -15.15 -17.74 1.24
CA TYR A 342 -14.14 -18.80 1.32
C TYR A 342 -12.71 -18.23 1.41
N PHE A 343 -12.43 -17.15 0.70
CA PHE A 343 -11.13 -16.49 0.71
C PHE A 343 -10.72 -16.05 2.11
N PHE A 344 -11.60 -15.34 2.82
CA PHE A 344 -11.31 -14.86 4.18
C PHE A 344 -11.36 -15.97 5.22
N ASN A 345 -12.39 -16.81 5.22
CA ASN A 345 -12.61 -17.77 6.31
C ASN A 345 -11.79 -19.07 6.19
N ASN A 346 -11.38 -19.45 4.97
CA ASN A 346 -10.67 -20.71 4.75
C ASN A 346 -9.25 -20.47 4.23
N TYR A 347 -9.11 -19.71 3.10
CA TYR A 347 -7.81 -19.55 2.50
C TYR A 347 -6.86 -18.72 3.37
N ILE A 348 -7.29 -17.55 3.82
CA ILE A 348 -6.44 -16.70 4.67
C ILE A 348 -6.24 -17.31 6.05
N THR A 349 -7.31 -17.73 6.72
CA THR A 349 -7.24 -18.21 8.11
C THR A 349 -6.59 -19.58 8.22
N ASP A 350 -7.06 -20.54 7.43
CA ASP A 350 -6.67 -21.93 7.58
C ASP A 350 -5.40 -22.28 6.80
N TYR A 351 -5.20 -21.65 5.64
CA TYR A 351 -4.05 -21.97 4.82
C TYR A 351 -2.89 -20.98 5.01
N VAL A 352 -3.11 -19.69 4.84
CA VAL A 352 -2.02 -18.71 4.87
C VAL A 352 -1.43 -18.56 6.27
N TRP A 353 -2.27 -18.36 7.29
CA TRP A 353 -1.79 -18.15 8.65
C TRP A 353 -1.27 -19.41 9.31
N LYS A 354 -1.99 -20.55 9.20
CA LYS A 354 -1.53 -21.81 9.76
C LYS A 354 -0.20 -22.28 9.19
N ASN A 355 0.01 -22.07 7.88
CA ASN A 355 1.26 -22.44 7.23
C ASN A 355 2.32 -21.33 7.26
N LYS A 356 2.02 -20.18 7.88
CA LYS A 356 2.93 -19.04 8.01
C LYS A 356 3.54 -18.63 6.66
N LEU A 357 2.69 -18.49 5.63
CA LEU A 357 3.16 -18.18 4.29
C LEU A 357 3.63 -16.74 4.16
N ASN A 358 4.59 -16.52 3.25
CA ASN A 358 4.98 -15.20 2.82
C ASN A 358 3.77 -14.46 2.13
N PRO A 359 3.45 -13.20 2.44
CA PRO A 359 4.26 -12.22 3.19
C PRO A 359 4.09 -12.27 4.72
N CYS A 360 3.09 -12.97 5.25
CA CYS A 360 2.76 -12.94 6.69
C CYS A 360 3.98 -13.25 7.57
N TYR A 361 4.79 -14.23 7.15
CA TYR A 361 5.98 -14.60 7.86
C TYR A 361 7.05 -13.51 7.88
N ASN A 362 7.32 -12.87 6.72
CA ASN A 362 8.38 -11.87 6.60
C ASN A 362 8.01 -10.52 7.24
N VAL A 363 6.72 -10.19 7.27
CA VAL A 363 6.24 -8.88 7.73
C VAL A 363 5.69 -8.95 9.16
N CYS A 364 4.92 -9.99 9.47
CA CYS A 364 4.18 -10.11 10.72
C CYS A 364 4.75 -11.17 11.68
N GLY A 365 5.86 -11.83 11.36
CA GLY A 365 6.51 -12.79 12.26
C GLY A 365 7.13 -12.11 13.48
N LYS A 366 6.83 -12.57 14.71
CA LYS A 366 7.47 -12.08 15.94
C LYS A 366 8.98 -12.32 15.90
N GLY A 367 9.75 -11.31 16.26
CA GLY A 367 11.22 -11.30 16.26
C GLY A 367 11.81 -10.38 15.19
N ILE A 368 11.03 -9.84 14.29
CA ILE A 368 11.41 -8.66 13.53
C ILE A 368 11.23 -7.48 14.48
N GLN A 369 12.31 -6.79 14.82
CA GLN A 369 12.19 -5.52 15.50
C GLN A 369 11.33 -4.63 14.60
N LYS A 370 10.16 -4.29 15.08
CA LYS A 370 9.29 -3.31 14.45
C LYS A 370 10.05 -1.99 14.41
N GLY A 371 10.60 -1.63 13.27
CA GLY A 371 10.61 -0.23 12.94
C GLY A 371 9.14 0.15 12.96
N VAL A 372 8.77 1.03 13.87
CA VAL A 372 7.39 1.39 14.16
C VAL A 372 6.72 1.77 12.84
N VAL A 373 5.89 0.87 12.29
CA VAL A 373 4.84 1.27 11.38
C VAL A 373 3.71 1.73 12.28
N THR A 374 3.81 2.92 12.78
CA THR A 374 2.63 3.67 13.19
C THR A 374 1.99 4.14 11.90
N LEU A 375 1.00 3.41 11.47
CA LEU A 375 0.00 3.86 10.54
C LEU A 375 -0.90 4.88 11.21
#